data_78f3daf20f6a03c760ce31c4bda036ed
#
_entry.id   78f3daf20f6a03c760ce31c4bda036ed
#
_cell.length_a   1.000
_cell.length_b   1.000
_cell.length_c   1.000
_cell.angle_alpha   90.00
_cell.angle_beta   90.00
_cell.angle_gamma   90.00
#
_symmetry.space_group_name_H-M   'P 1'
#
loop_
_entity.id
_entity.type
_entity.pdbx_description
1 polymer ?
#
loop_
_entity_poly.entity_id
_entity_poly.type
_entity_poly.pdbx_seq_one_letter_code
_entity_poly.pdbx_strand_id
1 'polypeptide(L)'
;MHVDGVWCETVVRSPDAGAEWHLGGGWSTTAALALGWMRGAALRLADALDPRPSDGPFPPGCLRHAAPDDGNPGAVFRDWAADIDYQAVQQAALDAGRPVSVNSRGPDVVCGSGEVDVLYSLSARPVRAGAPSRRVVRAL
;
A
#
# COMPACT_ATOMS: atom_id res chain seq x y z
N MET A 1 -3.00 13.25 22.66
CA MET A 1 -3.47 13.87 21.39
C MET A 1 -4.76 13.21 20.99
N HIS A 2 -5.75 14.00 20.66
CA HIS A 2 -7.03 13.46 20.21
C HIS A 2 -6.99 13.20 18.69
N VAL A 3 -7.34 11.99 18.29
CA VAL A 3 -7.39 11.60 16.88
C VAL A 3 -8.84 11.27 16.56
N ASP A 4 -9.44 12.00 15.61
CA ASP A 4 -10.84 11.79 15.23
C ASP A 4 -11.03 10.60 14.32
N GLY A 5 -9.99 10.24 13.59
CA GLY A 5 -10.01 9.09 12.71
C GLY A 5 -8.69 8.95 11.97
N VAL A 6 -8.64 7.97 11.10
CA VAL A 6 -7.45 7.64 10.32
C VAL A 6 -7.82 7.56 8.84
N TRP A 7 -7.10 8.29 8.01
CA TRP A 7 -7.24 8.21 6.56
C TRP A 7 -6.21 7.23 6.01
N CYS A 8 -6.68 6.24 5.26
CA CYS A 8 -5.84 5.25 4.59
C CYS A 8 -5.91 5.45 3.09
N GLU A 9 -4.80 5.23 2.39
CA GLU A 9 -4.80 5.32 0.93
C GLU A 9 -3.73 4.43 0.31
N THR A 10 -3.99 4.03 -0.93
CA THR A 10 -3.04 3.30 -1.76
C THR A 10 -2.71 4.16 -2.97
N VAL A 11 -1.43 4.43 -3.17
CA VAL A 11 -0.93 5.30 -4.24
C VAL A 11 0.19 4.59 -4.98
N VAL A 12 0.18 4.70 -6.29
CA VAL A 12 1.24 4.20 -7.17
C VAL A 12 1.86 5.39 -7.87
N ARG A 13 3.17 5.49 -7.87
CA ARG A 13 3.90 6.58 -8.51
C ARG A 13 4.97 6.04 -9.42
N SER A 14 5.15 6.70 -10.55
CA SER A 14 6.28 6.48 -11.42
C SER A 14 6.87 7.83 -11.82
N PRO A 15 7.94 8.29 -11.14
CA PRO A 15 8.59 9.54 -11.53
C PRO A 15 9.10 9.52 -12.97
N ASP A 16 9.60 8.36 -13.43
CA ASP A 16 10.10 8.20 -14.79
C ASP A 16 9.01 8.38 -15.84
N ALA A 17 7.79 7.91 -15.54
CA ALA A 17 6.63 8.10 -16.41
C ALA A 17 5.89 9.41 -16.13
N GLY A 18 6.29 10.16 -15.10
CA GLY A 18 5.63 11.40 -14.71
C GLY A 18 4.18 11.18 -14.25
N ALA A 19 3.90 10.07 -13.59
CA ALA A 19 2.52 9.66 -13.30
C ALA A 19 2.33 9.26 -11.85
N GLU A 20 1.13 9.48 -11.35
CA GLU A 20 0.68 9.07 -10.02
C GLU A 20 -0.78 8.65 -10.11
N TRP A 21 -1.10 7.51 -9.47
CA TRP A 21 -2.46 6.98 -9.44
C TRP A 21 -2.89 6.72 -8.01
N HIS A 22 -4.10 7.15 -7.66
CA HIS A 22 -4.75 6.78 -6.41
C HIS A 22 -5.61 5.56 -6.66
N LEU A 23 -5.22 4.43 -6.07
CA LEU A 23 -5.92 3.16 -6.30
C LEU A 23 -7.07 2.95 -5.33
N GLY A 24 -7.08 3.64 -4.21
CA GLY A 24 -8.15 3.53 -3.24
C GLY A 24 -7.85 4.30 -1.97
N GLY A 25 -8.89 4.55 -1.21
CA GLY A 25 -8.81 5.21 0.07
C GLY A 25 -9.93 4.77 0.99
N GLY A 26 -9.73 4.95 2.28
CA GLY A 26 -10.72 4.60 3.27
C GLY A 26 -10.54 5.37 4.56
N TRP A 27 -11.67 5.69 5.17
CA TRP A 27 -11.72 6.33 6.47
C TRP A 27 -11.97 5.29 7.54
N SER A 28 -11.18 5.32 8.60
CA SER A 28 -11.34 4.43 9.75
C SER A 28 -11.46 5.24 11.02
N THR A 29 -12.29 4.79 11.95
CA THR A 29 -12.49 5.49 13.21
C THR A 29 -11.42 5.18 14.25
N THR A 30 -10.70 4.08 14.08
CA THR A 30 -9.64 3.64 15.02
C THR A 30 -8.40 3.20 14.27
N ALA A 31 -7.27 3.21 14.97
CA ALA A 31 -6.01 2.69 14.43
C ALA A 31 -6.11 1.19 14.10
N ALA A 32 -6.79 0.41 14.94
CA ALA A 32 -6.97 -1.02 14.69
C ALA A 32 -7.72 -1.29 13.38
N LEU A 33 -8.81 -0.53 13.13
CA LEU A 33 -9.56 -0.65 11.87
C LEU A 33 -8.72 -0.18 10.67
N ALA A 34 -7.91 0.85 10.85
CA ALA A 34 -7.00 1.33 9.81
C ALA A 34 -6.00 0.26 9.41
N LEU A 35 -5.39 -0.43 10.36
CA LEU A 35 -4.47 -1.53 10.06
C LEU A 35 -5.21 -2.69 9.36
N GLY A 36 -6.45 -2.96 9.73
CA GLY A 36 -7.27 -3.95 9.02
C GLY A 36 -7.51 -3.58 7.56
N TRP A 37 -7.83 -2.30 7.30
CA TRP A 37 -7.97 -1.79 5.95
C TRP A 37 -6.66 -1.94 5.16
N MET A 38 -5.53 -1.58 5.78
CA MET A 38 -4.21 -1.69 5.16
C MET A 38 -3.87 -3.15 4.84
N ARG A 39 -4.18 -4.09 5.73
CA ARG A 39 -3.95 -5.53 5.45
C ARG A 39 -4.71 -5.99 4.22
N GLY A 40 -5.98 -5.63 4.13
CA GLY A 40 -6.78 -5.97 2.95
C GLY A 40 -6.22 -5.37 1.66
N ALA A 41 -5.82 -4.11 1.71
CA ALA A 41 -5.20 -3.43 0.56
C ALA A 41 -3.87 -4.07 0.19
N ALA A 42 -3.04 -4.43 1.18
CA ALA A 42 -1.75 -5.08 0.95
C ALA A 42 -1.92 -6.44 0.26
N LEU A 43 -2.90 -7.23 0.69
CA LEU A 43 -3.16 -8.53 0.07
C LEU A 43 -3.67 -8.38 -1.37
N ARG A 44 -4.51 -7.39 -1.64
CA ARG A 44 -4.95 -7.11 -3.01
C ARG A 44 -3.80 -6.67 -3.90
N LEU A 45 -2.91 -5.82 -3.39
CA LEU A 45 -1.69 -5.44 -4.13
C LEU A 45 -0.78 -6.64 -4.36
N ALA A 46 -0.56 -7.46 -3.34
CA ALA A 46 0.27 -8.65 -3.46
C ALA A 46 -0.28 -9.60 -4.53
N ASP A 47 -1.59 -9.84 -4.53
CA ASP A 47 -2.21 -10.73 -5.51
C ASP A 47 -2.16 -10.16 -6.94
N ALA A 48 -2.20 -8.85 -7.08
CA ALA A 48 -2.09 -8.20 -8.39
C ALA A 48 -0.64 -8.16 -8.91
N LEU A 49 0.32 -7.91 -8.01
CA LEU A 49 1.72 -7.74 -8.39
C LEU A 49 2.52 -9.04 -8.40
N ASP A 50 2.09 -10.02 -7.62
CA ASP A 50 2.76 -11.32 -7.48
C ASP A 50 1.71 -12.40 -7.31
N PRO A 51 0.93 -12.71 -8.36
CA PRO A 51 -0.12 -13.71 -8.27
C PRO A 51 0.49 -15.08 -7.97
N ARG A 52 -0.20 -15.84 -7.12
CA ARG A 52 0.21 -17.21 -6.83
C ARG A 52 0.03 -18.04 -8.10
N PRO A 53 1.03 -18.87 -8.46
CA PRO A 53 0.95 -19.65 -9.70
C PRO A 53 -0.29 -20.53 -9.81
N SER A 54 -0.82 -21.00 -8.68
CA SER A 54 -2.00 -21.89 -8.64
C SER A 54 -3.33 -21.16 -8.65
N ASP A 55 -3.35 -19.84 -8.44
CA ASP A 55 -4.58 -19.06 -8.27
C ASP A 55 -5.00 -18.31 -9.55
N GLY A 56 -4.14 -18.31 -10.57
CA GLY A 56 -4.39 -17.61 -11.82
C GLY A 56 -4.98 -18.50 -12.91
N PRO A 57 -5.20 -17.95 -14.09
CA PRO A 57 -5.75 -18.69 -15.23
C PRO A 57 -4.77 -19.69 -15.85
N PHE A 58 -3.51 -19.68 -15.42
CA PHE A 58 -2.48 -20.56 -15.97
C PHE A 58 -2.42 -21.88 -15.21
N PRO A 59 -2.11 -22.99 -15.89
CA PRO A 59 -1.93 -24.28 -15.21
C PRO A 59 -0.81 -24.21 -14.17
N PRO A 60 -0.90 -25.08 -13.13
CA PRO A 60 0.18 -25.17 -12.15
C PRO A 60 1.54 -25.41 -12.80
N GLY A 61 2.57 -24.69 -12.35
CA GLY A 61 3.92 -24.82 -12.87
C GLY A 61 4.25 -23.89 -14.04
N CYS A 62 3.25 -23.19 -14.61
CA CYS A 62 3.50 -22.22 -15.68
C CYS A 62 4.05 -20.90 -15.17
N LEU A 63 3.75 -20.55 -13.90
CA LEU A 63 4.22 -19.32 -13.29
C LEU A 63 5.15 -19.64 -12.12
N ARG A 64 6.12 -18.77 -11.92
CA ARG A 64 7.04 -18.84 -10.78
C ARG A 64 7.03 -17.52 -10.05
N HIS A 65 7.23 -17.59 -8.72
CA HIS A 65 7.47 -16.39 -7.94
C HIS A 65 8.83 -15.80 -8.31
N ALA A 66 8.87 -14.47 -8.43
CA ALA A 66 10.14 -13.77 -8.55
C ALA A 66 10.93 -13.92 -7.25
N ALA A 67 12.26 -13.99 -7.35
CA ALA A 67 13.11 -13.98 -6.17
C ALA A 67 12.99 -12.63 -5.47
N PRO A 68 13.06 -12.58 -4.12
CA PRO A 68 12.91 -11.31 -3.39
C PRO A 68 13.90 -10.22 -3.81
N ASP A 69 15.11 -10.60 -4.17
CA ASP A 69 16.16 -9.69 -4.62
C ASP A 69 15.97 -9.22 -6.07
N ASP A 70 15.04 -9.82 -6.82
CA ASP A 70 14.71 -9.42 -8.19
C ASP A 70 13.67 -8.29 -8.25
N GLY A 71 13.36 -7.66 -7.10
CA GLY A 71 12.39 -6.58 -7.06
C GLY A 71 10.96 -7.08 -7.14
N ASN A 72 10.55 -7.88 -6.17
CA ASN A 72 9.18 -8.39 -6.08
C ASN A 72 8.35 -7.54 -5.09
N PRO A 73 7.72 -6.45 -5.56
CA PRO A 73 6.95 -5.59 -4.67
C PRO A 73 5.73 -6.28 -4.06
N GLY A 74 5.15 -7.25 -4.76
CA GLY A 74 4.03 -8.01 -4.20
C GLY A 74 4.42 -8.81 -2.98
N ALA A 75 5.62 -9.39 -2.97
CA ALA A 75 6.13 -10.15 -1.82
C ALA A 75 6.30 -9.25 -0.59
N VAL A 76 6.73 -8.00 -0.78
CA VAL A 76 6.88 -7.04 0.33
C VAL A 76 5.53 -6.80 1.02
N PHE A 77 4.47 -6.60 0.26
CA PHE A 77 3.13 -6.39 0.82
C PHE A 77 2.58 -7.64 1.49
N ARG A 78 2.83 -8.81 0.90
CA ARG A 78 2.39 -10.08 1.49
C ARG A 78 3.11 -10.37 2.81
N ASP A 79 4.41 -10.11 2.87
CA ASP A 79 5.20 -10.28 4.09
C ASP A 79 4.75 -9.31 5.18
N TRP A 80 4.50 -8.05 4.81
CA TRP A 80 3.98 -7.08 5.77
C TRP A 80 2.61 -7.50 6.31
N ALA A 81 1.72 -7.99 5.45
CA ALA A 81 0.38 -8.41 5.87
C ALA A 81 0.43 -9.57 6.89
N ALA A 82 1.48 -10.37 6.87
CA ALA A 82 1.69 -11.46 7.81
C ALA A 82 2.46 -11.03 9.07
N ASP A 83 3.06 -9.84 9.08
CA ASP A 83 3.91 -9.38 10.19
C ASP A 83 3.08 -8.65 11.25
N ILE A 84 2.41 -9.42 12.08
CA ILE A 84 1.50 -8.91 13.10
C ILE A 84 2.24 -8.09 14.15
N ASP A 85 3.45 -8.47 14.50
CA ASP A 85 4.24 -7.75 15.52
C ASP A 85 4.62 -6.35 15.05
N TYR A 86 5.03 -6.22 13.80
CA TYR A 86 5.34 -4.90 13.25
C TYR A 86 4.08 -4.04 13.09
N GLN A 87 2.95 -4.64 12.71
CA GLN A 87 1.68 -3.93 12.64
C GLN A 87 1.25 -3.41 14.01
N ALA A 88 1.54 -4.12 15.09
CA ALA A 88 1.27 -3.62 16.44
C ALA A 88 2.07 -2.36 16.75
N VAL A 89 3.31 -2.29 16.30
CA VAL A 89 4.15 -1.08 16.42
C VAL A 89 3.54 0.08 15.63
N GLN A 90 3.06 -0.18 14.43
CA GLN A 90 2.42 0.82 13.59
C GLN A 90 1.09 1.30 14.19
N GLN A 91 0.31 0.40 14.76
CA GLN A 91 -0.91 0.76 15.46
C GLN A 91 -0.63 1.72 16.62
N ALA A 92 0.39 1.43 17.41
CA ALA A 92 0.80 2.31 18.51
C ALA A 92 1.24 3.69 17.99
N ALA A 93 1.92 3.73 16.84
CA ALA A 93 2.32 4.99 16.22
C ALA A 93 1.09 5.81 15.81
N LEU A 94 0.09 5.18 15.19
CA LEU A 94 -1.16 5.85 14.83
C LEU A 94 -1.91 6.37 16.06
N ASP A 95 -1.96 5.58 17.13
CA ASP A 95 -2.58 5.99 18.39
C ASP A 95 -1.85 7.19 19.01
N ALA A 96 -0.56 7.31 18.77
CA ALA A 96 0.26 8.44 19.21
C ALA A 96 0.20 9.64 18.24
N GLY A 97 -0.60 9.57 17.19
CA GLY A 97 -0.77 10.66 16.24
C GLY A 97 0.28 10.70 15.13
N ARG A 98 1.03 9.62 14.92
CA ARG A 98 2.04 9.54 13.87
C ARG A 98 1.56 8.73 12.67
N PRO A 99 1.86 9.18 11.43
CA PRO A 99 1.50 8.41 10.24
C PRO A 99 2.40 7.18 10.09
N VAL A 100 1.87 6.19 9.38
CA VAL A 100 2.60 4.96 9.06
C VAL A 100 2.44 4.64 7.57
N SER A 101 3.38 3.87 7.03
CA SER A 101 3.30 3.44 5.65
C SER A 101 4.03 2.13 5.42
N VAL A 102 3.64 1.47 4.32
CA VAL A 102 4.35 0.33 3.76
C VAL A 102 4.63 0.69 2.30
N ASN A 103 5.88 0.66 1.92
CA ASN A 103 6.30 1.06 0.58
C ASN A 103 7.08 -0.06 -0.07
N SER A 104 6.91 -0.21 -1.36
CA SER A 104 7.67 -1.16 -2.15
C SER A 104 7.95 -0.58 -3.52
N ARG A 105 9.07 -0.96 -4.11
CA ARG A 105 9.52 -0.45 -5.39
C ARG A 105 9.91 -1.62 -6.29
N GLY A 106 9.59 -1.49 -7.55
CA GLY A 106 10.00 -2.49 -8.53
C GLY A 106 9.78 -2.00 -9.95
N PRO A 107 10.38 -2.69 -10.92
CA PRO A 107 10.15 -2.37 -12.32
C PRO A 107 8.74 -2.83 -12.74
N ASP A 108 8.09 -2.00 -13.55
CA ASP A 108 6.78 -2.34 -14.10
C ASP A 108 6.59 -1.57 -15.42
N VAL A 109 5.59 -1.96 -16.17
CA VAL A 109 5.19 -1.25 -17.40
C VAL A 109 3.90 -0.51 -17.12
N VAL A 110 3.93 0.80 -17.32
CA VAL A 110 2.76 1.64 -17.07
C VAL A 110 2.42 2.46 -18.32
N CYS A 111 1.15 2.49 -18.67
CA CYS A 111 0.60 3.35 -19.73
C CYS A 111 1.40 3.28 -21.04
N GLY A 112 1.77 2.08 -21.49
CA GLY A 112 2.48 1.89 -22.74
C GLY A 112 3.95 2.29 -22.71
N SER A 113 4.49 2.66 -21.57
CA SER A 113 5.93 2.90 -21.42
C SER A 113 6.70 1.60 -21.52
N GLY A 114 8.02 1.69 -21.70
CA GLY A 114 8.90 0.57 -21.41
C GLY A 114 8.91 0.31 -19.89
N GLU A 115 9.73 -0.62 -19.46
CA GLU A 115 9.90 -0.90 -18.03
C GLU A 115 10.44 0.34 -17.31
N VAL A 116 9.74 0.79 -16.28
CA VAL A 116 10.10 1.96 -15.48
C VAL A 116 10.07 1.60 -14.00
N ASP A 117 10.73 2.40 -13.19
CA ASP A 117 10.71 2.24 -11.73
C ASP A 117 9.37 2.73 -11.19
N VAL A 118 8.71 1.90 -10.40
CA VAL A 118 7.39 2.19 -9.83
C VAL A 118 7.44 2.05 -8.33
N LEU A 119 6.91 3.06 -7.63
CA LEU A 119 6.78 3.05 -6.18
C LEU A 119 5.32 2.80 -5.81
N TYR A 120 5.10 1.75 -5.05
CA TYR A 120 3.80 1.41 -4.48
C TYR A 120 3.79 1.83 -3.01
N SER A 121 2.79 2.61 -2.61
CA SER A 121 2.71 3.15 -1.26
C SER A 121 1.33 2.89 -0.66
N LEU A 122 1.33 2.28 0.51
CA LEU A 122 0.15 2.02 1.31
C LEU A 122 0.35 2.76 2.63
N SER A 123 -0.54 3.68 2.96
CA SER A 123 -0.32 4.57 4.10
C SER A 123 -1.58 4.79 4.91
N ALA A 124 -1.37 5.18 6.16
CA ALA A 124 -2.43 5.62 7.06
C ALA A 124 -1.93 6.83 7.84
N ARG A 125 -2.78 7.82 8.00
CA ARG A 125 -2.46 9.03 8.75
C ARG A 125 -3.60 9.41 9.68
N PRO A 126 -3.27 9.79 10.93
CA PRO A 126 -4.27 10.29 11.85
C PRO A 126 -4.79 11.65 11.37
N VAL A 127 -6.09 11.89 11.57
CA VAL A 127 -6.72 13.16 11.23
C VAL A 127 -7.44 13.67 12.46
N ARG A 128 -7.29 14.97 12.73
CA ARG A 128 -7.97 15.65 13.83
C ARG A 128 -9.00 16.63 13.31
N ALA A 129 -10.11 16.77 14.04
CA ALA A 129 -11.11 17.76 13.72
C ALA A 129 -10.51 19.16 13.74
N GLY A 130 -10.92 20.00 12.78
CA GLY A 130 -10.46 21.37 12.69
C GLY A 130 -9.10 21.54 12.01
N ALA A 131 -8.41 20.46 11.66
CA ALA A 131 -7.18 20.56 10.90
C ALA A 131 -7.49 20.99 9.45
N PRO A 132 -6.67 21.88 8.84
CA PRO A 132 -6.87 22.24 7.45
C PRO A 132 -6.82 21.00 6.56
N SER A 133 -7.78 20.89 5.65
CA SER A 133 -7.84 19.74 4.76
C SER A 133 -6.85 19.91 3.61
N ARG A 134 -5.73 19.23 3.70
CA ARG A 134 -4.74 19.20 2.61
C ARG A 134 -5.26 18.44 1.39
N ARG A 135 -6.32 17.69 1.55
CA ARG A 135 -6.93 16.94 0.45
C ARG A 135 -7.47 17.83 -0.65
N VAL A 136 -7.89 19.04 -0.31
CA VAL A 136 -8.36 20.00 -1.31
C VAL A 136 -7.24 20.32 -2.30
N VAL A 137 -6.01 20.47 -1.82
CA VAL A 137 -4.85 20.72 -2.66
C VAL A 137 -4.50 19.52 -3.51
N ARG A 138 -4.67 18.31 -2.97
CA ARG A 138 -4.35 17.07 -3.68
C ARG A 138 -5.39 16.68 -4.72
N ALA A 139 -6.61 17.11 -4.56
CA ALA A 139 -7.67 16.81 -5.51
C ALA A 139 -7.45 17.52 -6.87
N LEU A 140 -6.52 18.41 -6.91
CA LEU A 140 -6.11 19.06 -8.13
C LEU A 140 -5.09 18.21 -8.88
#